data_2c07f47d839d8bda5fd7684c617f7076
#
_entry.id   2c07f47d839d8bda5fd7684c617f7076
#
_cell.length_a   1.000
_cell.length_b   1.000
_cell.length_c   1.000
_cell.angle_alpha   90.00
_cell.angle_beta   90.00
_cell.angle_gamma   90.00
#
_symmetry.space_group_name_H-M   'P 1'
#
loop_
_entity.id
_entity.type
_entity.pdbx_description
1 polymer ?
#
loop_
_entity_poly.entity_id
_entity_poly.type
_entity_poly.pdbx_seq_one_letter_code
_entity_poly.pdbx_strand_id
1 'polypeptide(L)'
;TFLPLIEGIKCVCHPDPTDGLGLGKLISQYKATIMTGTSTFFRLYTKNSKVHPLMFESLRLCVAGAEKLREDVRYDFKKKFGKDILEGYGTSETSPVAACNLPDVLAPDFTIQVGNKIGTVGMAIPGTTIKIVDPLTFKELDTNEEGMILVSGIQVMRGYLNDEAKTAQVLKKIKGKTYYITGDKGRLDEDGF
;
A
#
# COMPACT_ATOMS: atom_id res chain seq x y z
N THR A 1 -2.88 9.90 6.01
CA THR A 1 -3.81 10.58 6.95
C THR A 1 -3.83 12.08 6.73
N PHE A 2 -2.68 12.73 6.49
CA PHE A 2 -2.64 14.17 6.29
C PHE A 2 -3.25 14.62 4.96
N LEU A 3 -3.04 13.88 3.86
CA LEU A 3 -3.59 14.23 2.56
C LEU A 3 -5.10 14.47 2.58
N PRO A 4 -5.95 13.57 3.10
CA PRO A 4 -7.37 13.82 3.18
C PRO A 4 -7.73 15.09 3.98
N LEU A 5 -7.00 15.36 5.06
CA LEU A 5 -7.23 16.55 5.88
C LEU A 5 -6.87 17.85 5.14
N ILE A 6 -5.75 17.84 4.39
CA ILE A 6 -5.29 19.00 3.61
C ILE A 6 -6.26 19.29 2.46
N GLU A 7 -6.72 18.24 1.78
CA GLU A 7 -7.64 18.32 0.64
C GLU A 7 -9.13 18.48 1.05
N GLY A 8 -9.42 18.61 2.36
CA GLY A 8 -10.78 18.75 2.84
C GLY A 8 -11.66 17.50 2.68
N ILE A 9 -11.05 16.33 2.49
CA ILE A 9 -11.76 15.06 2.38
C ILE A 9 -12.16 14.61 3.79
N LYS A 10 -13.42 14.20 3.95
CA LYS A 10 -13.93 13.72 5.24
C LYS A 10 -13.18 12.47 5.69
N CYS A 11 -12.63 12.53 6.91
CA CYS A 11 -12.01 11.39 7.56
C CYS A 11 -12.89 10.89 8.71
N VAL A 12 -13.09 9.58 8.77
CA VAL A 12 -13.74 8.91 9.89
C VAL A 12 -12.67 8.18 10.67
N CYS A 13 -12.44 8.57 11.92
CA CYS A 13 -11.44 7.98 12.79
C CYS A 13 -12.12 7.13 13.87
N HIS A 14 -11.59 5.94 14.10
CA HIS A 14 -11.97 5.06 15.20
C HIS A 14 -10.74 4.81 16.09
N PRO A 15 -10.83 5.03 17.42
CA PRO A 15 -9.67 4.96 18.30
C PRO A 15 -9.15 3.53 18.51
N ASP A 16 -10.03 2.54 18.39
CA ASP A 16 -9.68 1.12 18.56
C ASP A 16 -9.81 0.37 17.22
N PRO A 17 -8.68 0.05 16.57
CA PRO A 17 -8.70 -0.68 15.31
C PRO A 17 -9.16 -2.14 15.46
N THR A 18 -9.26 -2.67 16.68
CA THR A 18 -9.74 -4.05 16.93
C THR A 18 -11.25 -4.12 17.08
N ASP A 19 -11.94 -3.01 17.34
CA ASP A 19 -13.40 -2.94 17.40
C ASP A 19 -14.03 -2.95 15.99
N GLY A 20 -14.10 -4.13 15.38
CA GLY A 20 -14.69 -4.29 14.05
C GLY A 20 -16.17 -3.89 13.99
N LEU A 21 -16.93 -4.03 15.08
CA LEU A 21 -18.35 -3.63 15.09
C LEU A 21 -18.49 -2.11 15.08
N GLY A 22 -17.76 -1.41 15.95
CA GLY A 22 -17.73 0.06 15.97
C GLY A 22 -17.30 0.63 14.65
N LEU A 23 -16.22 0.07 14.06
CA LEU A 23 -15.75 0.44 12.72
C LEU A 23 -16.83 0.24 11.66
N GLY A 24 -17.48 -0.92 11.64
CA GLY A 24 -18.55 -1.22 10.68
C GLY A 24 -19.73 -0.25 10.79
N LYS A 25 -20.13 0.13 12.00
CA LYS A 25 -21.17 1.15 12.25
C LYS A 25 -20.75 2.51 11.68
N LEU A 26 -19.52 2.94 11.91
CA LEU A 26 -19.00 4.21 11.39
C LEU A 26 -18.96 4.21 9.84
N ILE A 27 -18.46 3.14 9.23
CA ILE A 27 -18.45 3.00 7.76
C ILE A 27 -19.87 3.13 7.20
N SER A 28 -20.83 2.43 7.78
CA SER A 28 -22.23 2.48 7.35
C SER A 28 -22.87 3.85 7.55
N GLN A 29 -22.66 4.46 8.72
CA GLN A 29 -23.23 5.75 9.10
C GLN A 29 -22.71 6.89 8.23
N TYR A 30 -21.39 6.94 8.02
CA TYR A 30 -20.73 8.02 7.27
C TYR A 30 -20.54 7.70 5.79
N LYS A 31 -20.98 6.52 5.33
CA LYS A 31 -20.81 6.05 3.94
C LYS A 31 -19.37 6.14 3.47
N ALA A 32 -18.43 5.68 4.32
CA ALA A 32 -17.03 5.68 3.97
C ALA A 32 -16.78 4.86 2.69
N THR A 33 -15.93 5.38 1.81
CA THR A 33 -15.68 4.79 0.48
C THR A 33 -14.30 4.16 0.38
N ILE A 34 -13.38 4.57 1.23
CA ILE A 34 -12.00 4.06 1.28
C ILE A 34 -11.71 3.59 2.70
N MET A 35 -11.10 2.44 2.80
CA MET A 35 -10.63 1.87 4.05
C MET A 35 -9.20 1.36 3.90
N THR A 36 -8.34 1.75 4.84
CA THR A 36 -6.98 1.23 4.93
C THR A 36 -6.81 0.41 6.20
N GLY A 37 -6.00 -0.62 6.15
CA GLY A 37 -5.73 -1.46 7.32
C GLY A 37 -4.58 -2.42 7.07
N THR A 38 -4.35 -3.33 8.02
CA THR A 38 -3.41 -4.44 7.87
C THR A 38 -4.16 -5.74 7.60
N SER A 39 -3.47 -6.77 7.10
CA SER A 39 -4.02 -8.11 6.93
C SER A 39 -4.67 -8.62 8.23
N THR A 40 -4.03 -8.35 9.36
CA THR A 40 -4.52 -8.72 10.69
C THR A 40 -5.87 -8.07 11.02
N PHE A 41 -6.03 -6.77 10.76
CA PHE A 41 -7.30 -6.08 11.02
C PHE A 41 -8.41 -6.55 10.09
N PHE A 42 -8.14 -6.70 8.79
CA PHE A 42 -9.11 -7.26 7.85
C PHE A 42 -9.59 -8.64 8.28
N ARG A 43 -8.69 -9.49 8.80
CA ARG A 43 -9.07 -10.80 9.36
C ARG A 43 -9.99 -10.67 10.57
N LEU A 44 -9.71 -9.75 11.51
CA LEU A 44 -10.56 -9.52 12.68
C LEU A 44 -11.98 -9.13 12.27
N TYR A 45 -12.11 -8.20 11.33
CA TYR A 45 -13.43 -7.76 10.84
C TYR A 45 -14.19 -8.88 10.13
N THR A 46 -13.47 -9.69 9.35
CA THR A 46 -14.05 -10.83 8.63
C THR A 46 -14.58 -11.88 9.60
N LYS A 47 -13.82 -12.21 10.63
CA LYS A 47 -14.21 -13.25 11.60
C LYS A 47 -15.23 -12.80 12.64
N ASN A 48 -15.44 -11.51 12.80
CA ASN A 48 -16.41 -10.98 13.74
C ASN A 48 -17.85 -11.18 13.22
N SER A 49 -18.61 -12.09 13.84
CA SER A 49 -20.01 -12.42 13.45
C SER A 49 -20.98 -11.23 13.59
N LYS A 50 -20.65 -10.25 14.43
CA LYS A 50 -21.49 -9.05 14.62
C LYS A 50 -21.31 -8.01 13.51
N VAL A 51 -20.25 -8.12 12.69
CA VAL A 51 -20.04 -7.24 11.54
C VAL A 51 -20.82 -7.79 10.36
N HIS A 52 -21.95 -7.14 10.06
CA HIS A 52 -22.80 -7.52 8.95
C HIS A 52 -22.23 -7.03 7.62
N PRO A 53 -22.28 -7.80 6.53
CA PRO A 53 -21.77 -7.40 5.21
C PRO A 53 -22.25 -6.03 4.71
N LEU A 54 -23.51 -5.69 4.92
CA LEU A 54 -24.07 -4.38 4.53
C LEU A 54 -23.42 -3.18 5.22
N MET A 55 -22.74 -3.39 6.36
CA MET A 55 -22.00 -2.29 7.00
C MET A 55 -20.84 -1.80 6.13
N PHE A 56 -20.31 -2.65 5.23
CA PHE A 56 -19.19 -2.35 4.34
C PHE A 56 -19.65 -2.07 2.89
N GLU A 57 -20.96 -1.95 2.65
CA GLU A 57 -21.51 -1.77 1.30
C GLU A 57 -20.94 -0.57 0.58
N SER A 58 -20.77 0.57 1.26
CA SER A 58 -20.28 1.83 0.69
C SER A 58 -18.80 1.81 0.32
N LEU A 59 -18.02 0.86 0.83
CA LEU A 59 -16.59 0.76 0.51
C LEU A 59 -16.39 0.44 -0.97
N ARG A 60 -15.58 1.24 -1.63
CA ARG A 60 -15.13 1.05 -3.01
C ARG A 60 -13.68 0.59 -3.08
N LEU A 61 -12.87 1.02 -2.10
CA LEU A 61 -11.45 0.74 -2.06
C LEU A 61 -11.06 0.26 -0.65
N CYS A 62 -10.52 -0.95 -0.57
CA CYS A 62 -9.93 -1.49 0.65
C CYS A 62 -8.45 -1.76 0.37
N VAL A 63 -7.55 -1.13 1.12
CA VAL A 63 -6.10 -1.26 0.90
C VAL A 63 -5.44 -1.84 2.14
N ALA A 64 -4.72 -2.94 1.97
CA ALA A 64 -3.87 -3.53 2.99
C ALA A 64 -2.42 -3.10 2.79
N GLY A 65 -1.76 -2.72 3.87
CA GLY A 65 -0.35 -2.38 3.89
C GLY A 65 0.30 -2.72 5.23
N ALA A 66 1.57 -2.39 5.37
CA ALA A 66 2.41 -2.64 6.55
C ALA A 66 2.75 -4.11 6.84
N GLU A 67 1.99 -5.06 6.32
CA GLU A 67 2.28 -6.49 6.37
C GLU A 67 1.74 -7.20 5.12
N LYS A 68 2.30 -8.34 4.79
CA LYS A 68 1.83 -9.14 3.65
C LYS A 68 0.37 -9.55 3.84
N LEU A 69 -0.45 -9.31 2.84
CA LEU A 69 -1.84 -9.77 2.84
C LEU A 69 -1.88 -11.29 2.64
N ARG A 70 -2.47 -11.98 3.60
CA ARG A 70 -2.64 -13.43 3.55
C ARG A 70 -3.77 -13.79 2.59
N GLU A 71 -3.59 -14.85 1.82
CA GLU A 71 -4.59 -15.27 0.84
C GLU A 71 -5.91 -15.72 1.48
N ASP A 72 -5.83 -16.39 2.65
CA ASP A 72 -7.03 -16.78 3.40
C ASP A 72 -7.84 -15.54 3.84
N VAL A 73 -7.17 -14.46 4.24
CA VAL A 73 -7.82 -13.21 4.63
C VAL A 73 -8.47 -12.54 3.41
N ARG A 74 -7.77 -12.47 2.28
CA ARG A 74 -8.29 -11.94 1.02
C ARG A 74 -9.56 -12.68 0.61
N TYR A 75 -9.49 -14.02 0.59
CA TYR A 75 -10.62 -14.89 0.19
C TYR A 75 -11.82 -14.72 1.12
N ASP A 76 -11.61 -14.84 2.43
CA ASP A 76 -12.67 -14.76 3.43
C ASP A 76 -13.33 -13.38 3.45
N PHE A 77 -12.55 -12.30 3.29
CA PHE A 77 -13.07 -10.94 3.22
C PHE A 77 -13.93 -10.74 1.97
N LYS A 78 -13.45 -11.17 0.81
CA LYS A 78 -14.22 -11.11 -0.45
C LYS A 78 -15.50 -11.92 -0.34
N LYS A 79 -15.44 -13.14 0.22
CA LYS A 79 -16.61 -14.02 0.42
C LYS A 79 -17.64 -13.37 1.34
N LYS A 80 -17.21 -12.71 2.41
CA LYS A 80 -18.12 -12.10 3.39
C LYS A 80 -18.69 -10.76 2.91
N PHE A 81 -17.87 -9.88 2.38
CA PHE A 81 -18.24 -8.49 2.11
C PHE A 81 -18.42 -8.16 0.63
N GLY A 82 -18.06 -9.08 -0.29
CA GLY A 82 -18.09 -8.84 -1.73
C GLY A 82 -17.09 -7.79 -2.21
N LYS A 83 -16.02 -7.52 -1.43
CA LYS A 83 -15.02 -6.50 -1.70
C LYS A 83 -13.64 -7.11 -1.84
N ASP A 84 -12.85 -6.58 -2.77
CA ASP A 84 -11.45 -6.95 -2.89
C ASP A 84 -10.58 -6.12 -1.95
N ILE A 85 -9.52 -6.75 -1.42
CA ILE A 85 -8.46 -6.04 -0.72
C ILE A 85 -7.28 -5.91 -1.66
N LEU A 86 -6.85 -4.68 -1.91
CA LEU A 86 -5.68 -4.34 -2.69
C LEU A 86 -4.46 -4.24 -1.77
N GLU A 87 -3.29 -4.64 -2.26
CA GLU A 87 -2.06 -4.51 -1.47
C GLU A 87 -1.31 -3.25 -1.86
N GLY A 88 -0.71 -2.60 -0.86
CA GLY A 88 0.20 -1.49 -1.05
C GLY A 88 1.49 -1.70 -0.24
N TYR A 89 2.57 -1.10 -0.72
CA TYR A 89 3.89 -1.13 -0.11
C TYR A 89 4.40 0.28 0.15
N GLY A 90 5.10 0.40 1.25
CA GLY A 90 5.82 1.60 1.61
C GLY A 90 6.24 1.61 3.06
N THR A 91 6.97 2.65 3.42
CA THR A 91 7.53 2.85 4.76
C THR A 91 7.24 4.28 5.22
N SER A 92 7.49 4.58 6.50
CA SER A 92 7.37 5.96 7.00
C SER A 92 8.27 6.92 6.23
N GLU A 93 9.42 6.45 5.79
CA GLU A 93 10.40 7.19 5.00
C GLU A 93 9.94 7.50 3.58
N THR A 94 8.87 6.85 3.11
CA THR A 94 8.25 7.09 1.79
C THR A 94 6.86 7.75 1.89
N SER A 95 6.44 8.24 3.04
CA SER A 95 5.29 9.12 3.36
C SER A 95 3.88 8.65 2.96
N PRO A 96 3.41 7.47 3.19
CA PRO A 96 4.03 6.19 3.47
C PRO A 96 4.09 5.28 2.24
N VAL A 97 3.44 5.62 1.10
CA VAL A 97 3.20 4.72 -0.03
C VAL A 97 4.27 4.88 -1.11
N ALA A 98 4.85 3.77 -1.55
CA ALA A 98 5.76 3.70 -2.69
C ALA A 98 5.14 2.96 -3.88
N ALA A 99 4.39 1.89 -3.62
CA ALA A 99 3.65 1.12 -4.63
C ALA A 99 2.26 0.73 -4.11
N CYS A 100 1.31 0.56 -4.99
CA CYS A 100 -0.04 0.12 -4.65
C CYS A 100 -0.72 -0.55 -5.83
N ASN A 101 -1.44 -1.65 -5.56
CA ASN A 101 -2.44 -2.17 -6.47
C ASN A 101 -3.65 -1.22 -6.51
N LEU A 102 -4.18 -1.00 -7.69
CA LEU A 102 -5.39 -0.22 -7.94
C LEU A 102 -6.40 -1.07 -8.72
N PRO A 103 -7.69 -0.73 -8.68
CA PRO A 103 -8.65 -1.43 -9.55
C PRO A 103 -8.27 -1.32 -11.02
N ASP A 104 -8.53 -2.38 -11.78
CA ASP A 104 -8.40 -2.34 -13.23
C ASP A 104 -9.34 -1.28 -13.82
N VAL A 105 -8.90 -0.62 -14.88
CA VAL A 105 -9.65 0.44 -15.55
C VAL A 105 -9.84 0.07 -17.01
N LEU A 106 -11.08 0.22 -17.50
CA LEU A 106 -11.38 0.14 -18.92
C LEU A 106 -11.04 1.51 -19.56
N ALA A 107 -10.06 1.50 -20.44
CA ALA A 107 -9.67 2.69 -21.21
C ALA A 107 -10.72 3.03 -22.29
N PRO A 108 -10.73 4.27 -22.81
CA PRO A 108 -11.69 4.68 -23.84
C PRO A 108 -11.66 3.88 -25.15
N ASP A 109 -10.53 3.24 -25.44
CA ASP A 109 -10.34 2.34 -26.58
C ASP A 109 -10.73 0.88 -26.29
N PHE A 110 -11.39 0.65 -25.14
CA PHE A 110 -11.81 -0.66 -24.64
C PHE A 110 -10.65 -1.61 -24.28
N THR A 111 -9.42 -1.15 -24.17
CA THR A 111 -8.33 -1.91 -23.58
C THR A 111 -8.45 -1.89 -22.04
N ILE A 112 -8.02 -2.96 -21.39
CA ILE A 112 -7.99 -3.03 -19.93
C ILE A 112 -6.61 -2.59 -19.46
N GLN A 113 -6.58 -1.50 -18.70
CA GLN A 113 -5.42 -1.12 -17.94
C GLN A 113 -5.40 -1.95 -16.65
N VAL A 114 -4.51 -2.92 -16.57
CA VAL A 114 -4.34 -3.77 -15.40
C VAL A 114 -3.69 -2.93 -14.29
N GLY A 115 -4.40 -2.76 -13.21
CA GLY A 115 -3.95 -2.03 -12.02
C GLY A 115 -3.70 -2.94 -10.82
N ASN A 116 -4.18 -4.19 -10.88
CA ASN A 116 -4.11 -5.13 -9.78
C ASN A 116 -3.56 -6.50 -10.21
N LYS A 117 -2.52 -6.95 -9.52
CA LYS A 117 -1.93 -8.28 -9.71
C LYS A 117 -1.80 -8.95 -8.35
N ILE A 118 -2.60 -10.01 -8.14
CA ILE A 118 -2.63 -10.75 -6.87
C ILE A 118 -1.23 -11.31 -6.55
N GLY A 119 -0.82 -11.14 -5.30
CA GLY A 119 0.50 -11.60 -4.81
C GLY A 119 1.62 -10.59 -5.03
N THR A 120 1.29 -9.40 -5.57
CA THR A 120 2.20 -8.26 -5.67
C THR A 120 1.74 -7.11 -4.76
N VAL A 121 2.61 -6.15 -4.52
CA VAL A 121 2.28 -4.91 -3.82
C VAL A 121 1.88 -3.77 -4.77
N GLY A 122 1.69 -4.09 -6.03
CA GLY A 122 1.29 -3.14 -7.07
C GLY A 122 2.46 -2.42 -7.73
N MET A 123 2.13 -1.50 -8.62
CA MET A 123 3.08 -0.66 -9.33
C MET A 123 3.47 0.58 -8.51
N ALA A 124 4.63 1.15 -8.84
CA ALA A 124 5.07 2.42 -8.29
C ALA A 124 4.01 3.51 -8.50
N ILE A 125 3.69 4.28 -7.44
CA ILE A 125 2.76 5.40 -7.57
C ILE A 125 3.36 6.52 -8.44
N PRO A 126 2.53 7.38 -9.06
CA PRO A 126 3.01 8.49 -9.88
C PRO A 126 4.06 9.36 -9.16
N GLY A 127 5.16 9.66 -9.87
CA GLY A 127 6.27 10.42 -9.30
C GLY A 127 7.29 9.60 -8.50
N THR A 128 7.08 8.27 -8.39
CA THR A 128 7.98 7.34 -7.70
C THR A 128 8.77 6.51 -8.70
N THR A 129 10.02 6.26 -8.38
CA THR A 129 10.89 5.31 -9.09
C THR A 129 11.29 4.22 -8.12
N ILE A 130 11.01 2.98 -8.45
CA ILE A 130 11.48 1.79 -7.73
C ILE A 130 12.58 1.12 -8.55
N LYS A 131 13.64 0.69 -7.90
CA LYS A 131 14.72 -0.10 -8.50
C LYS A 131 15.00 -1.31 -7.64
N ILE A 132 15.36 -2.40 -8.30
CA ILE A 132 15.86 -3.60 -7.63
C ILE A 132 17.36 -3.67 -7.90
N VAL A 133 18.14 -3.78 -6.85
CA VAL A 133 19.60 -3.78 -6.93
C VAL A 133 20.23 -4.91 -6.13
N ASP A 134 21.40 -5.30 -6.54
CA ASP A 134 22.27 -6.13 -5.71
C ASP A 134 22.66 -5.36 -4.44
N PRO A 135 22.46 -5.92 -3.23
CA PRO A 135 22.63 -5.20 -1.97
C PRO A 135 24.08 -4.81 -1.66
N LEU A 136 25.08 -5.45 -2.28
CA LEU A 136 26.49 -5.20 -2.03
C LEU A 136 27.07 -4.18 -3.03
N THR A 137 26.75 -4.35 -4.30
CA THR A 137 27.31 -3.55 -5.39
C THR A 137 26.44 -2.36 -5.80
N PHE A 138 25.16 -2.37 -5.44
CA PHE A 138 24.12 -1.43 -5.90
C PHE A 138 23.94 -1.41 -7.41
N LYS A 139 24.41 -2.48 -8.10
CA LYS A 139 24.13 -2.65 -9.52
C LYS A 139 22.65 -3.00 -9.68
N GLU A 140 21.99 -2.34 -10.63
CA GLU A 140 20.59 -2.62 -10.98
C GLU A 140 20.50 -4.04 -11.57
N LEU A 141 19.51 -4.78 -11.10
CA LEU A 141 19.21 -6.14 -11.51
C LEU A 141 18.18 -6.15 -12.64
N ASP A 142 18.14 -7.23 -13.38
CA ASP A 142 17.20 -7.41 -14.47
C ASP A 142 15.78 -7.76 -13.96
N THR A 143 14.81 -7.69 -14.85
CA THR A 143 13.41 -8.04 -14.58
C THR A 143 13.30 -9.46 -14.04
N ASN A 144 12.46 -9.65 -13.02
CA ASN A 144 12.24 -10.90 -12.29
C ASN A 144 13.42 -11.35 -11.39
N GLU A 145 14.54 -10.63 -11.36
CA GLU A 145 15.61 -10.89 -10.39
C GLU A 145 15.26 -10.29 -9.02
N GLU A 146 15.55 -11.06 -7.97
CA GLU A 146 15.31 -10.63 -6.59
C GLU A 146 16.51 -9.88 -6.02
N GLY A 147 16.29 -8.70 -5.47
CA GLY A 147 17.31 -7.88 -4.85
C GLY A 147 16.74 -6.91 -3.83
N MET A 148 17.53 -5.95 -3.42
CA MET A 148 17.14 -4.92 -2.47
C MET A 148 16.34 -3.82 -3.19
N ILE A 149 15.24 -3.42 -2.57
CA ILE A 149 14.35 -2.36 -3.09
C ILE A 149 14.96 -1.00 -2.77
N LEU A 150 15.09 -0.16 -3.80
CA LEU A 150 15.40 1.27 -3.66
C LEU A 150 14.21 2.09 -4.13
N VAL A 151 13.88 3.14 -3.38
CA VAL A 151 12.78 4.05 -3.70
C VAL A 151 13.28 5.47 -3.86
N SER A 152 12.90 6.15 -4.95
CA SER A 152 13.14 7.57 -5.18
C SER A 152 11.85 8.26 -5.58
N GLY A 153 11.63 9.46 -5.08
CA GLY A 153 10.42 10.25 -5.37
C GLY A 153 10.31 11.45 -4.44
N ILE A 154 9.35 12.32 -4.73
CA ILE A 154 9.12 13.53 -3.94
C ILE A 154 8.64 13.22 -2.52
N GLN A 155 8.07 12.05 -2.30
CA GLN A 155 7.58 11.57 -1.00
C GLN A 155 8.67 10.96 -0.12
N VAL A 156 9.88 10.74 -0.65
CA VAL A 156 11.00 10.23 0.15
C VAL A 156 11.43 11.31 1.16
N MET A 157 11.58 10.91 2.41
CA MET A 157 11.98 11.79 3.50
C MET A 157 13.31 12.53 3.19
N ARG A 158 13.51 13.68 3.81
CA ARG A 158 14.79 14.42 3.74
C ARG A 158 15.85 13.82 4.64
N GLY A 159 15.46 13.10 5.68
CA GLY A 159 16.35 12.48 6.65
C GLY A 159 15.67 12.27 8.00
N TYR A 160 16.37 11.61 8.90
CA TYR A 160 15.97 11.48 10.30
C TYR A 160 16.33 12.76 11.08
N LEU A 161 15.41 13.20 11.93
CA LEU A 161 15.61 14.41 12.72
C LEU A 161 16.82 14.26 13.66
N ASN A 162 17.77 15.19 13.55
CA ASN A 162 19.01 15.24 14.35
C ASN A 162 19.88 13.96 14.28
N ASP A 163 19.75 13.17 13.20
CA ASP A 163 20.52 11.94 13.00
C ASP A 163 21.04 11.85 11.55
N GLU A 164 22.07 12.66 11.28
CA GLU A 164 22.71 12.68 9.96
C GLU A 164 23.41 11.36 9.63
N ALA A 165 23.98 10.71 10.65
CA ALA A 165 24.70 9.45 10.49
C ALA A 165 23.76 8.35 10.01
N LYS A 166 22.59 8.21 10.65
CA LYS A 166 21.57 7.26 10.21
C LYS A 166 20.96 7.65 8.85
N THR A 167 20.77 8.94 8.61
CA THR A 167 20.28 9.44 7.31
C THR A 167 21.22 9.04 6.18
N ALA A 168 22.53 9.21 6.36
CA ALA A 168 23.54 8.84 5.36
C ALA A 168 23.60 7.33 5.07
N GLN A 169 23.19 6.49 6.02
CA GLN A 169 23.12 5.03 5.83
C GLN A 169 21.97 4.61 4.91
N VAL A 170 20.86 5.36 4.93
CA VAL A 170 19.62 4.96 4.23
C VAL A 170 19.31 5.80 2.99
N LEU A 171 19.95 6.97 2.82
CA LEU A 171 19.79 7.80 1.64
C LEU A 171 21.07 7.77 0.80
N LYS A 172 20.96 7.33 -0.45
CA LYS A 172 22.08 7.21 -1.38
C LYS A 172 21.81 7.96 -2.67
N LYS A 173 22.79 8.75 -3.10
CA LYS A 173 22.73 9.45 -4.39
C LYS A 173 23.27 8.54 -5.50
N ILE A 174 22.43 8.20 -6.48
CA ILE A 174 22.78 7.34 -7.63
C ILE A 174 22.38 8.10 -8.91
N LYS A 175 23.35 8.35 -9.80
CA LYS A 175 23.14 9.08 -11.07
C LYS A 175 22.35 10.39 -10.89
N GLY A 176 22.65 11.15 -9.84
CA GLY A 176 22.02 12.45 -9.56
C GLY A 176 20.68 12.41 -8.83
N LYS A 177 20.06 11.26 -8.67
CA LYS A 177 18.81 11.07 -7.90
C LYS A 177 19.10 10.49 -6.52
N THR A 178 18.35 10.92 -5.51
CA THR A 178 18.42 10.36 -4.15
C THR A 178 17.47 9.18 -4.05
N TYR A 179 17.99 8.06 -3.59
CA TYR A 179 17.22 6.83 -3.32
C TYR A 179 17.24 6.51 -1.82
N TYR A 180 16.11 6.11 -1.31
CA TYR A 180 15.96 5.50 -0.01
C TYR A 180 16.24 4.00 -0.13
N ILE A 181 17.15 3.51 0.71
CA ILE A 181 17.52 2.10 0.84
C ILE A 181 16.54 1.49 1.83
N THR A 182 15.59 0.69 1.36
CA THR A 182 14.51 0.19 2.20
C THR A 182 14.96 -0.90 3.15
N GLY A 183 15.98 -1.67 2.76
CA GLY A 183 16.37 -2.92 3.43
C GLY A 183 15.44 -4.10 3.09
N ASP A 184 14.38 -3.87 2.37
CA ASP A 184 13.46 -4.90 1.93
C ASP A 184 13.93 -5.59 0.66
N LYS A 185 13.56 -6.86 0.51
CA LYS A 185 13.83 -7.68 -0.67
C LYS A 185 12.59 -7.77 -1.55
N GLY A 186 12.78 -7.60 -2.86
CA GLY A 186 11.70 -7.73 -3.84
C GLY A 186 12.22 -7.91 -5.25
N ARG A 187 11.29 -7.91 -6.20
CA ARG A 187 11.57 -7.93 -7.64
C ARG A 187 10.52 -7.12 -8.38
N LEU A 188 10.82 -6.70 -9.59
CA LEU A 188 9.86 -6.16 -10.55
C LEU A 188 9.64 -7.17 -11.65
N ASP A 189 8.41 -7.38 -12.03
CA ASP A 189 8.09 -8.19 -13.21
C ASP A 189 8.07 -7.35 -14.50
N GLU A 190 7.73 -7.99 -15.63
CA GLU A 190 7.72 -7.36 -16.94
C GLU A 190 6.69 -6.23 -17.08
N ASP A 191 5.62 -6.27 -16.27
CA ASP A 191 4.55 -5.27 -16.25
C ASP A 191 4.85 -4.14 -15.23
N GLY A 192 5.92 -4.27 -14.44
CA GLY A 192 6.32 -3.29 -13.43
C GLY A 192 5.63 -3.46 -12.07
N PHE A 193 5.08 -4.66 -11.79
CA PHE A 193 4.53 -5.02 -10.49
C PHE A 193 5.58 -5.56 -9.54
#